data_e2e94451c64d6ef895dfcee4f75a87c8
#
_entry.id   e2e94451c64d6ef895dfcee4f75a87c8
#
_cell.length_a   1.000
_cell.length_b   1.000
_cell.length_c   1.000
_cell.angle_alpha   90.00
_cell.angle_beta   90.00
_cell.angle_gamma   90.00
#
_symmetry.space_group_name_H-M   'P 1'
#
loop_
_entity.id
_entity.type
_entity.pdbx_description
1 polymer ?
#
loop_
_entity_poly.entity_id
_entity_poly.type
_entity_poly.pdbx_seq_one_letter_code
_entity_poly.pdbx_strand_id
1 'polypeptide(L)'
;MPSWVERWTFEGKGHMKNPIRAVVFKPLETNQEFVDYLLCPSKSHLIRVLGLTLLTGKEVLISGVHGAGLDALAMRRCCIQMGMKIIDLDEDMNDLTNGTRFVPPPNTYYWRASSSGVEKPISVLNAENSGTALRLLIGITSSLNYPIMLDGDNSLRSRHSTELLAALSQGGVKISHGRGSENLPLIIEGPTNFDEISTLNSSKSSQFISSLIFASKDIEKQAEIKLVGNQVSRKHSQLTMDLSNLFGAEVELSDNSLTLKPWQQASISEYQVPSDLSMLSFALLFSRVSQCKVKIRNIPDLANGLGNEILLEHLSSLGFDQDGEFFSSNENSETLDLDLTDSNDLITPLCAILALGKGGRIHGSAHAAHKESNRLEKTKELLNMFGLECSLKDDGIDVPGNQKINPPEGIVRTHHDHRIAMTAMILATAKGATIETPNLCEVSDLLFRERLSGVWDSAMSPEVLIDVVE
;
A
#
# COMPACT_ATOMS: atom_id res chain seq x y z
N MET A 1 29.69 -1.07 9.31
CA MET A 1 29.62 -1.74 7.99
C MET A 1 28.87 -3.04 8.15
N PRO A 2 27.65 -3.21 7.63
CA PRO A 2 26.97 -4.49 7.64
C PRO A 2 27.56 -5.37 6.55
N SER A 3 27.90 -6.60 6.89
CA SER A 3 28.52 -7.63 6.07
C SER A 3 27.51 -8.28 5.12
N TRP A 4 27.30 -7.71 3.93
CA TRP A 4 26.50 -8.28 2.87
C TRP A 4 27.34 -8.90 1.74
N VAL A 5 28.48 -9.49 2.03
CA VAL A 5 29.26 -10.22 1.03
C VAL A 5 29.74 -11.51 1.66
N GLU A 6 28.97 -12.59 1.50
CA GLU A 6 29.56 -13.93 1.53
C GLU A 6 28.89 -14.85 0.53
N ARG A 7 29.68 -15.12 -0.50
CA ARG A 7 29.94 -16.33 -1.28
C ARG A 7 28.79 -17.00 -2.03
N TRP A 8 28.75 -16.68 -3.30
CA TRP A 8 28.24 -17.62 -4.30
C TRP A 8 29.37 -18.61 -4.64
N THR A 9 29.36 -19.77 -4.07
CA THR A 9 30.11 -20.92 -4.59
C THR A 9 29.12 -21.88 -5.24
N PHE A 10 29.17 -21.97 -6.55
CA PHE A 10 28.49 -23.04 -7.29
C PHE A 10 29.26 -24.33 -7.11
N GLU A 11 28.79 -25.25 -6.27
CA GLU A 11 29.12 -26.68 -6.33
C GLU A 11 27.92 -27.52 -5.87
N GLY A 12 27.49 -28.43 -6.77
CA GLY A 12 26.74 -29.63 -6.41
C GLY A 12 25.23 -29.56 -6.60
N LYS A 13 24.73 -30.48 -7.42
CA LYS A 13 23.32 -30.85 -7.54
C LYS A 13 22.76 -31.33 -6.18
N GLY A 14 22.28 -30.39 -5.41
CA GLY A 14 21.44 -30.62 -4.23
C GLY A 14 20.33 -29.57 -4.30
N HIS A 15 19.10 -29.97 -4.08
CA HIS A 15 18.00 -29.04 -3.93
C HIS A 15 18.37 -28.02 -2.85
N MET A 16 18.67 -26.77 -3.23
CA MET A 16 18.92 -25.70 -2.26
C MET A 16 17.62 -25.47 -1.52
N LYS A 17 17.56 -25.94 -0.27
CA LYS A 17 16.53 -25.53 0.67
C LYS A 17 16.75 -24.05 0.96
N ASN A 18 15.89 -23.17 0.45
CA ASN A 18 15.90 -21.78 0.85
C ASN A 18 15.23 -21.67 2.22
N PRO A 19 15.98 -21.38 3.29
CA PRO A 19 15.38 -21.25 4.61
C PRO A 19 14.39 -20.07 4.59
N ILE A 20 13.22 -20.28 5.20
CA ILE A 20 12.19 -19.26 5.34
C ILE A 20 12.42 -18.51 6.64
N ARG A 21 12.40 -17.17 6.59
CA ARG A 21 12.33 -16.34 7.80
C ARG A 21 10.93 -16.44 8.37
N ALA A 22 10.83 -16.77 9.66
CA ALA A 22 9.57 -16.90 10.34
C ALA A 22 9.65 -16.36 11.77
N VAL A 23 8.50 -16.05 12.35
CA VAL A 23 8.32 -15.70 13.76
C VAL A 23 7.29 -16.66 14.36
N VAL A 24 7.56 -17.14 15.56
CA VAL A 24 6.64 -17.97 16.33
C VAL A 24 5.88 -17.08 17.30
N PHE A 25 4.57 -17.05 17.17
CA PHE A 25 3.66 -16.46 18.13
C PHE A 25 3.19 -17.52 19.11
N LYS A 26 3.15 -17.15 20.41
CA LYS A 26 2.43 -17.91 21.43
C LYS A 26 1.06 -17.26 21.64
N PRO A 27 0.07 -18.00 22.16
CA PRO A 27 -1.18 -17.41 22.57
C PRO A 27 -0.95 -16.24 23.52
N LEU A 28 -1.66 -15.15 23.29
CA LEU A 28 -1.53 -13.93 24.10
C LEU A 28 -2.30 -14.10 25.40
N GLU A 29 -1.62 -13.88 26.52
CA GLU A 29 -2.23 -13.66 27.83
C GLU A 29 -2.00 -12.20 28.20
N THR A 30 -3.01 -11.35 28.04
CA THR A 30 -2.89 -9.93 28.40
C THR A 30 -3.87 -9.55 29.51
N ASN A 31 -3.37 -8.76 30.44
CA ASN A 31 -4.17 -8.11 31.49
C ASN A 31 -4.30 -6.60 31.18
N GLN A 32 -3.90 -6.14 30.01
CA GLN A 32 -4.02 -4.73 29.62
C GLN A 32 -5.47 -4.40 29.31
N GLU A 33 -5.96 -3.27 29.85
CA GLU A 33 -7.31 -2.80 29.60
C GLU A 33 -7.44 -2.25 28.16
N PHE A 34 -6.41 -1.60 27.68
CA PHE A 34 -6.37 -1.06 26.31
C PHE A 34 -4.96 -1.03 25.75
N VAL A 35 -4.89 -0.93 24.41
CA VAL A 35 -3.67 -0.67 23.62
C VAL A 35 -3.79 0.68 22.94
N ASP A 36 -2.76 1.54 23.07
CA ASP A 36 -2.68 2.80 22.33
C ASP A 36 -2.20 2.53 20.92
N TYR A 37 -3.10 2.59 19.94
CA TYR A 37 -2.85 2.22 18.56
C TYR A 37 -2.93 3.45 17.64
N LEU A 38 -1.81 3.97 17.22
CA LEU A 38 -1.74 5.09 16.29
C LEU A 38 -1.78 4.57 14.85
N LEU A 39 -2.73 5.02 14.02
CA LEU A 39 -2.77 4.65 12.60
C LEU A 39 -1.54 5.22 11.87
N CYS A 40 -0.95 4.44 10.97
CA CYS A 40 0.19 4.90 10.18
C CYS A 40 -0.20 5.96 9.15
N PRO A 41 0.76 6.72 8.61
CA PRO A 41 0.51 7.65 7.51
C PRO A 41 -0.06 6.96 6.27
N SER A 42 -0.98 7.62 5.57
CA SER A 42 -1.51 7.13 4.31
C SER A 42 -0.42 7.09 3.23
N LYS A 43 0.01 5.86 2.88
CA LYS A 43 0.97 5.66 1.78
C LYS A 43 0.46 6.22 0.45
N SER A 44 -0.88 6.19 0.24
CA SER A 44 -1.51 6.72 -0.97
C SER A 44 -1.33 8.21 -1.14
N HIS A 45 -1.39 8.96 -0.04
CA HIS A 45 -1.09 10.40 -0.02
C HIS A 45 0.42 10.65 -0.16
N LEU A 46 1.25 9.99 0.65
CA LEU A 46 2.70 10.19 0.67
C LEU A 46 3.34 10.00 -0.71
N ILE A 47 3.04 8.89 -1.39
CA ILE A 47 3.60 8.57 -2.71
C ILE A 47 3.24 9.67 -3.72
N ARG A 48 1.99 10.17 -3.69
CA ARG A 48 1.53 11.22 -4.59
C ARG A 48 2.18 12.57 -4.29
N VAL A 49 2.17 12.98 -3.03
CA VAL A 49 2.75 14.27 -2.61
C VAL A 49 4.24 14.34 -2.93
N LEU A 50 4.99 13.27 -2.70
CA LEU A 50 6.41 13.21 -3.09
C LEU A 50 6.59 13.39 -4.60
N GLY A 51 5.84 12.66 -5.42
CA GLY A 51 5.92 12.78 -6.87
C GLY A 51 5.51 14.17 -7.38
N LEU A 52 4.45 14.74 -6.82
CA LEU A 52 3.98 16.09 -7.16
C LEU A 52 4.98 17.17 -6.74
N THR A 53 5.60 17.05 -5.57
CA THR A 53 6.67 17.94 -5.12
C THR A 53 7.87 17.90 -6.09
N LEU A 54 8.24 16.69 -6.54
CA LEU A 54 9.30 16.52 -7.55
C LEU A 54 8.95 17.23 -8.86
N LEU A 55 7.74 17.01 -9.37
CA LEU A 55 7.29 17.55 -10.67
C LEU A 55 7.16 19.09 -10.67
N THR A 56 6.72 19.68 -9.55
CA THR A 56 6.42 21.11 -9.50
C THR A 56 7.63 21.99 -9.19
N GLY A 57 8.73 21.41 -8.77
CA GLY A 57 9.94 22.16 -8.44
C GLY A 57 9.77 23.10 -7.25
N LYS A 58 8.90 22.76 -6.28
CA LYS A 58 8.61 23.58 -5.10
C LYS A 58 9.21 22.97 -3.84
N GLU A 59 9.32 23.80 -2.80
CA GLU A 59 9.56 23.33 -1.44
C GLU A 59 8.22 23.12 -0.75
N VAL A 60 8.03 21.93 -0.15
CA VAL A 60 6.83 21.56 0.60
C VAL A 60 7.26 20.95 1.93
N LEU A 61 6.70 21.47 3.02
CA LEU A 61 6.78 20.84 4.33
C LEU A 61 5.70 19.76 4.45
N ILE A 62 6.12 18.50 4.55
CA ILE A 62 5.20 17.35 4.65
C ILE A 62 5.22 16.86 6.09
N SER A 63 4.08 16.98 6.78
CA SER A 63 3.87 16.48 8.14
C SER A 63 3.12 15.15 8.14
N GLY A 64 3.08 14.46 9.32
CA GLY A 64 2.41 13.18 9.45
C GLY A 64 3.15 12.05 8.73
N VAL A 65 4.48 12.06 8.72
CA VAL A 65 5.31 11.07 8.00
C VAL A 65 5.88 9.98 8.90
N HIS A 66 5.69 10.11 10.23
CA HIS A 66 6.27 9.17 11.20
C HIS A 66 5.72 7.75 11.04
N GLY A 67 6.63 6.77 10.87
CA GLY A 67 6.26 5.38 10.60
C GLY A 67 5.80 5.10 9.17
N ALA A 68 6.13 5.99 8.21
CA ALA A 68 5.82 5.78 6.80
C ALA A 68 6.37 4.45 6.28
N GLY A 69 5.52 3.62 5.66
CA GLY A 69 5.86 2.30 5.18
C GLY A 69 6.82 2.28 4.00
N LEU A 70 7.41 1.10 3.73
CA LEU A 70 8.42 0.90 2.69
C LEU A 70 7.94 1.32 1.29
N ASP A 71 6.64 1.19 0.98
CA ASP A 71 6.06 1.68 -0.28
C ASP A 71 6.29 3.18 -0.48
N ALA A 72 6.08 3.99 0.55
CA ALA A 72 6.31 5.43 0.50
C ALA A 72 7.82 5.75 0.49
N LEU A 73 8.62 4.99 1.22
CA LEU A 73 10.07 5.13 1.22
C LEU A 73 10.71 4.75 -0.12
N ALA A 74 10.14 3.79 -0.87
CA ALA A 74 10.57 3.49 -2.23
C ALA A 74 10.35 4.69 -3.17
N MET A 75 9.18 5.34 -3.10
CA MET A 75 8.93 6.57 -3.85
C MET A 75 9.88 7.70 -3.42
N ARG A 76 10.07 7.91 -2.11
CA ARG A 76 11.02 8.89 -1.56
C ARG A 76 12.41 8.69 -2.16
N ARG A 77 12.94 7.46 -2.15
CA ARG A 77 14.25 7.13 -2.72
C ARG A 77 14.32 7.45 -4.21
N CYS A 78 13.33 7.06 -4.99
CA CYS A 78 13.29 7.35 -6.42
C CYS A 78 13.22 8.87 -6.70
N CYS A 79 12.46 9.64 -5.93
CA CYS A 79 12.43 11.09 -6.04
C CYS A 79 13.79 11.74 -5.73
N ILE A 80 14.49 11.24 -4.69
CA ILE A 80 15.85 11.71 -4.37
C ILE A 80 16.82 11.39 -5.51
N GLN A 81 16.74 10.20 -6.12
CA GLN A 81 17.57 9.84 -7.27
C GLN A 81 17.30 10.73 -8.49
N MET A 82 16.12 11.35 -8.57
CA MET A 82 15.70 12.31 -9.60
C MET A 82 15.89 13.79 -9.16
N GLY A 83 16.75 14.07 -8.18
CA GLY A 83 17.15 15.43 -7.82
C GLY A 83 16.40 16.06 -6.65
N MET A 84 15.42 15.38 -6.04
CA MET A 84 14.74 15.91 -4.86
C MET A 84 15.66 15.95 -3.65
N LYS A 85 15.62 17.05 -2.91
CA LYS A 85 16.27 17.19 -1.59
C LYS A 85 15.22 17.03 -0.51
N ILE A 86 15.51 16.21 0.49
CA ILE A 86 14.63 16.00 1.65
C ILE A 86 15.45 16.14 2.92
N ILE A 87 15.02 17.05 3.78
CA ILE A 87 15.55 17.22 5.14
C ILE A 87 14.57 16.57 6.09
N ASP A 88 15.06 15.64 6.89
CA ASP A 88 14.29 14.96 7.93
C ASP A 88 14.31 15.79 9.20
N LEU A 89 13.13 16.11 9.75
CA LEU A 89 12.98 16.93 10.93
C LEU A 89 12.30 16.12 12.05
N ASP A 90 12.73 16.35 13.28
CA ASP A 90 12.08 15.78 14.48
C ASP A 90 10.77 16.51 14.82
N GLU A 91 10.17 16.15 15.97
CA GLU A 91 8.93 16.74 16.47
C GLU A 91 9.07 18.25 16.75
N ASP A 92 10.25 18.70 17.15
CA ASP A 92 10.59 20.10 17.42
C ASP A 92 11.11 20.86 16.19
N MET A 93 11.01 20.28 14.99
CA MET A 93 11.50 20.84 13.71
C MET A 93 13.03 20.97 13.60
N ASN A 94 13.81 20.24 14.40
CA ASN A 94 15.26 20.20 14.27
C ASN A 94 15.68 19.25 13.14
N ASP A 95 16.72 19.64 12.41
CA ASP A 95 17.31 18.82 11.35
C ASP A 95 18.06 17.61 11.94
N LEU A 96 17.59 16.41 11.58
CA LEU A 96 18.16 15.15 12.06
C LEU A 96 19.35 14.65 11.26
N THR A 97 19.61 15.21 10.07
CA THR A 97 20.46 14.52 9.09
C THR A 97 21.58 15.36 8.52
N ASN A 98 21.55 16.69 8.65
CA ASN A 98 22.47 17.60 7.96
C ASN A 98 22.61 17.29 6.45
N GLY A 99 21.48 16.87 5.81
CA GLY A 99 21.42 16.55 4.39
C GLY A 99 20.43 15.44 4.05
N THR A 100 20.27 15.22 2.74
CA THR A 100 19.29 14.25 2.21
C THR A 100 19.76 12.80 2.40
N ARG A 101 18.86 11.93 2.89
CA ARG A 101 19.09 10.49 3.03
C ARG A 101 17.95 9.69 2.36
N PHE A 102 18.26 8.50 1.86
CA PHE A 102 17.27 7.59 1.29
C PHE A 102 16.30 7.03 2.35
N VAL A 103 16.84 6.72 3.52
CA VAL A 103 16.07 6.20 4.66
C VAL A 103 16.05 7.27 5.76
N PRO A 104 14.86 7.72 6.20
CA PRO A 104 14.76 8.69 7.29
C PRO A 104 15.19 8.07 8.63
N PRO A 105 15.69 8.87 9.58
CA PRO A 105 15.85 8.45 10.96
C PRO A 105 14.50 8.03 11.60
N PRO A 106 14.49 7.13 12.60
CA PRO A 106 13.24 6.63 13.21
C PRO A 106 12.35 7.72 13.82
N ASN A 107 12.96 8.79 14.39
CA ASN A 107 12.27 9.91 15.02
C ASN A 107 11.94 11.06 14.05
N THR A 108 11.78 10.76 12.75
CA THR A 108 11.36 11.75 11.75
C THR A 108 9.85 11.96 11.83
N TYR A 109 9.43 13.21 11.99
CA TYR A 109 8.02 13.64 12.02
C TYR A 109 7.64 14.51 10.83
N TYR A 110 8.63 15.19 10.21
CA TYR A 110 8.40 16.04 9.04
C TYR A 110 9.47 15.79 7.98
N TRP A 111 9.05 15.93 6.72
CA TRP A 111 9.95 16.02 5.57
C TRP A 111 9.86 17.42 4.98
N ARG A 112 10.94 18.18 4.98
CA ARG A 112 11.06 19.37 4.15
C ARG A 112 11.65 18.94 2.81
N ALA A 113 10.75 18.75 1.84
CA ALA A 113 11.08 18.26 0.51
C ALA A 113 11.14 19.41 -0.48
N SER A 114 12.19 19.49 -1.30
CA SER A 114 12.35 20.50 -2.33
C SER A 114 12.96 19.92 -3.60
N SER A 115 12.62 20.48 -4.75
CA SER A 115 13.13 20.07 -6.05
C SER A 115 13.33 21.30 -6.95
N SER A 116 14.18 21.18 -7.96
CA SER A 116 14.28 22.11 -9.09
C SER A 116 13.63 21.57 -10.37
N GLY A 117 12.83 20.55 -10.25
CA GLY A 117 12.27 19.76 -11.34
C GLY A 117 12.89 18.36 -11.40
N VAL A 118 12.49 17.58 -12.39
CA VAL A 118 12.97 16.20 -12.54
C VAL A 118 14.34 16.18 -13.19
N GLU A 119 15.33 15.67 -12.47
CA GLU A 119 16.69 15.45 -12.98
C GLU A 119 16.86 14.02 -13.49
N LYS A 120 17.86 13.83 -14.37
CA LYS A 120 18.19 12.50 -14.87
C LYS A 120 18.71 11.63 -13.71
N PRO A 121 18.06 10.47 -13.43
CA PRO A 121 18.49 9.63 -12.32
C PRO A 121 19.87 9.05 -12.53
N ILE A 122 20.62 8.91 -11.45
CA ILE A 122 21.99 8.37 -11.45
C ILE A 122 22.04 6.83 -11.52
N SER A 123 20.90 6.16 -11.34
CA SER A 123 20.78 4.69 -11.32
C SER A 123 19.38 4.26 -11.67
N VAL A 124 19.16 2.95 -11.71
CA VAL A 124 17.83 2.34 -11.88
C VAL A 124 16.89 2.83 -10.78
N LEU A 125 15.68 3.24 -11.15
CA LEU A 125 14.62 3.58 -10.22
C LEU A 125 13.94 2.28 -9.78
N ASN A 126 14.20 1.86 -8.56
CA ASN A 126 13.63 0.63 -8.01
C ASN A 126 12.44 0.95 -7.10
N ALA A 127 11.23 0.61 -7.54
CA ALA A 127 10.00 0.80 -6.78
C ALA A 127 9.77 -0.27 -5.69
N GLU A 128 10.68 -1.24 -5.53
CA GLU A 128 10.56 -2.38 -4.61
C GLU A 128 9.23 -3.13 -4.78
N ASN A 129 8.37 -3.17 -3.76
CA ASN A 129 7.05 -3.80 -3.82
C ASN A 129 5.93 -2.82 -4.20
N SER A 130 6.24 -1.52 -4.32
CA SER A 130 5.21 -0.47 -4.46
C SER A 130 4.63 -0.37 -5.87
N GLY A 131 3.48 -0.97 -6.10
CA GLY A 131 2.74 -0.83 -7.36
C GLY A 131 2.31 0.61 -7.65
N THR A 132 1.95 1.38 -6.64
CA THR A 132 1.59 2.79 -6.80
C THR A 132 2.80 3.63 -7.19
N ALA A 133 3.94 3.48 -6.48
CA ALA A 133 5.16 4.19 -6.84
C ALA A 133 5.59 3.86 -8.27
N LEU A 134 5.61 2.57 -8.67
CA LEU A 134 5.97 2.17 -10.03
C LEU A 134 5.12 2.90 -11.09
N ARG A 135 3.80 2.87 -10.95
CA ARG A 135 2.92 3.44 -11.98
C ARG A 135 2.99 4.96 -12.05
N LEU A 136 3.18 5.63 -10.91
CA LEU A 136 3.45 7.08 -10.92
C LEU A 136 4.83 7.40 -11.52
N LEU A 137 5.86 6.60 -11.23
CA LEU A 137 7.17 6.73 -11.85
C LEU A 137 7.12 6.50 -13.37
N ILE A 138 6.31 5.54 -13.85
CA ILE A 138 6.06 5.35 -15.29
C ILE A 138 5.52 6.65 -15.89
N GLY A 139 4.53 7.30 -15.24
CA GLY A 139 4.01 8.58 -15.68
C GLY A 139 5.08 9.68 -15.70
N ILE A 140 5.79 9.88 -14.59
CA ILE A 140 6.86 10.88 -14.49
C ILE A 140 7.93 10.65 -15.58
N THR A 141 8.41 9.42 -15.73
CA THR A 141 9.50 9.12 -16.67
C THR A 141 9.08 9.17 -18.13
N SER A 142 7.80 8.91 -18.43
CA SER A 142 7.25 9.03 -19.79
C SER A 142 7.16 10.46 -20.32
N SER A 143 7.28 11.48 -19.47
CA SER A 143 7.36 12.87 -19.90
C SER A 143 8.78 13.29 -20.32
N LEU A 144 9.79 12.48 -20.07
CA LEU A 144 11.20 12.83 -20.25
C LEU A 144 11.76 12.29 -21.58
N ASN A 145 12.63 13.04 -22.21
CA ASN A 145 13.17 12.76 -23.54
C ASN A 145 14.46 11.91 -23.54
N TYR A 146 14.66 11.10 -22.52
CA TYR A 146 15.80 10.18 -22.39
C TYR A 146 15.38 8.87 -21.71
N PRO A 147 16.09 7.76 -22.00
CA PRO A 147 15.71 6.46 -21.45
C PRO A 147 15.99 6.37 -19.95
N ILE A 148 15.00 5.87 -19.21
CA ILE A 148 15.08 5.60 -17.77
C ILE A 148 14.66 4.16 -17.52
N MET A 149 15.44 3.45 -16.72
CA MET A 149 15.14 2.08 -16.30
C MET A 149 14.39 2.08 -14.97
N LEU A 150 13.26 1.36 -14.96
CA LEU A 150 12.42 1.08 -13.79
C LEU A 150 12.48 -0.39 -13.45
N ASP A 151 12.56 -0.72 -12.16
CA ASP A 151 12.51 -2.11 -11.68
C ASP A 151 11.76 -2.19 -10.34
N GLY A 152 11.61 -3.41 -9.83
CA GLY A 152 10.97 -3.73 -8.57
C GLY A 152 11.37 -5.11 -8.06
N ASP A 153 10.74 -5.55 -6.99
CA ASP A 153 10.93 -6.89 -6.45
C ASP A 153 10.21 -7.97 -7.30
N ASN A 154 10.35 -9.23 -6.89
CA ASN A 154 9.74 -10.35 -7.61
C ASN A 154 8.20 -10.28 -7.61
N SER A 155 7.57 -9.77 -6.55
CA SER A 155 6.13 -9.57 -6.51
C SER A 155 5.71 -8.48 -7.50
N LEU A 156 6.42 -7.35 -7.54
CA LEU A 156 6.09 -6.25 -8.45
C LEU A 156 6.32 -6.63 -9.92
N ARG A 157 7.34 -7.47 -10.22
CA ARG A 157 7.59 -8.00 -11.56
C ARG A 157 6.47 -8.90 -12.10
N SER A 158 5.63 -9.47 -11.23
CA SER A 158 4.46 -10.26 -11.62
C SER A 158 3.21 -9.42 -11.90
N ARG A 159 3.21 -8.12 -11.57
CA ARG A 159 2.05 -7.22 -11.73
C ARG A 159 2.10 -6.47 -13.04
N HIS A 160 1.05 -6.61 -13.84
CA HIS A 160 0.96 -6.03 -15.17
C HIS A 160 0.53 -4.55 -15.17
N SER A 161 1.05 -3.80 -16.13
CA SER A 161 0.64 -2.42 -16.44
C SER A 161 0.31 -2.26 -17.93
N THR A 162 -0.11 -3.34 -18.57
CA THR A 162 -0.27 -3.48 -20.02
C THR A 162 -1.11 -2.35 -20.62
N GLU A 163 -2.26 -2.01 -20.01
CA GLU A 163 -3.16 -0.98 -20.52
C GLU A 163 -2.53 0.42 -20.45
N LEU A 164 -1.78 0.70 -19.38
CA LEU A 164 -1.03 1.95 -19.25
C LEU A 164 0.08 2.04 -20.29
N LEU A 165 0.89 0.99 -20.42
CA LEU A 165 2.01 0.96 -21.35
C LEU A 165 1.52 1.06 -22.81
N ALA A 166 0.39 0.42 -23.13
CA ALA A 166 -0.25 0.54 -24.44
C ALA A 166 -0.70 1.98 -24.73
N ALA A 167 -1.32 2.66 -23.79
CA ALA A 167 -1.72 4.06 -23.94
C ALA A 167 -0.51 4.98 -24.13
N LEU A 168 0.54 4.83 -23.32
CA LEU A 168 1.77 5.61 -23.46
C LEU A 168 2.49 5.32 -24.79
N SER A 169 2.47 4.09 -25.28
CA SER A 169 3.03 3.73 -26.62
C SER A 169 2.25 4.39 -27.74
N GLN A 170 0.91 4.56 -27.64
CA GLN A 170 0.14 5.37 -28.58
C GLN A 170 0.63 6.82 -28.59
N GLY A 171 0.94 7.36 -27.41
CA GLY A 171 1.55 8.69 -27.23
C GLY A 171 3.01 8.79 -27.66
N GLY A 172 3.56 7.79 -28.38
CA GLY A 172 4.91 7.82 -28.92
C GLY A 172 6.04 7.48 -27.93
N VAL A 173 5.68 7.11 -26.69
CA VAL A 173 6.68 6.69 -25.69
C VAL A 173 7.31 5.37 -26.11
N LYS A 174 8.64 5.33 -26.16
CA LYS A 174 9.38 4.10 -26.43
C LYS A 174 9.49 3.28 -25.16
N ILE A 175 9.03 2.05 -25.22
CA ILE A 175 9.02 1.13 -24.07
C ILE A 175 9.77 -0.13 -24.46
N SER A 176 10.75 -0.51 -23.64
CA SER A 176 11.50 -1.76 -23.78
C SER A 176 11.39 -2.57 -22.50
N HIS A 177 11.29 -3.87 -22.63
CA HIS A 177 11.12 -4.81 -21.53
C HIS A 177 12.37 -5.68 -21.34
N GLY A 178 12.54 -6.25 -20.17
CA GLY A 178 13.51 -7.29 -19.93
C GLY A 178 13.20 -8.56 -20.74
N ARG A 179 14.19 -9.43 -20.88
CA ARG A 179 14.06 -10.66 -21.68
C ARG A 179 12.92 -11.55 -21.17
N GLY A 180 11.97 -11.86 -22.07
CA GLY A 180 10.86 -12.79 -21.78
C GLY A 180 9.77 -12.25 -20.86
N SER A 181 9.71 -10.94 -20.69
CA SER A 181 8.73 -10.27 -19.81
C SER A 181 8.07 -9.12 -20.57
N GLU A 182 6.76 -8.94 -20.38
CA GLU A 182 6.03 -7.72 -20.75
C GLU A 182 6.01 -6.71 -19.58
N ASN A 183 6.79 -6.98 -18.54
CA ASN A 183 6.82 -6.25 -17.27
C ASN A 183 8.23 -5.73 -16.97
N LEU A 184 8.51 -5.57 -15.67
CA LEU A 184 9.80 -5.14 -15.15
C LEU A 184 10.93 -6.14 -15.46
N PRO A 185 12.17 -5.65 -15.64
CA PRO A 185 12.50 -4.24 -15.72
C PRO A 185 12.00 -3.58 -16.99
N LEU A 186 11.61 -2.29 -16.90
CA LEU A 186 11.16 -1.47 -18.01
C LEU A 186 12.20 -0.39 -18.32
N ILE A 187 12.38 -0.08 -19.60
CA ILE A 187 13.06 1.14 -20.05
C ILE A 187 12.01 2.00 -20.74
N ILE A 188 11.84 3.23 -20.27
CA ILE A 188 10.86 4.20 -20.75
C ILE A 188 11.60 5.43 -21.27
N GLU A 189 11.28 5.85 -22.51
CA GLU A 189 11.79 7.06 -23.14
C GLU A 189 10.62 7.81 -23.80
N GLY A 190 10.26 8.97 -23.23
CA GLY A 190 9.29 9.89 -23.78
C GLY A 190 9.92 10.92 -24.74
N PRO A 191 9.31 12.10 -24.88
CA PRO A 191 8.14 12.59 -24.16
C PRO A 191 6.82 12.01 -24.66
N THR A 192 5.82 12.01 -23.80
CA THR A 192 4.43 11.62 -24.14
C THR A 192 3.77 12.67 -25.01
N ASN A 193 3.26 12.28 -26.18
CA ASN A 193 2.36 13.11 -26.99
C ASN A 193 0.89 12.78 -26.67
N PHE A 194 0.23 13.64 -25.92
CA PHE A 194 -1.16 13.42 -25.49
C PHE A 194 -2.19 13.50 -26.60
N ASP A 195 -1.87 14.15 -27.75
CA ASP A 195 -2.77 14.22 -28.91
C ASP A 195 -3.01 12.84 -29.54
N GLU A 196 -2.07 11.93 -29.38
CA GLU A 196 -2.15 10.57 -29.93
C GLU A 196 -2.84 9.58 -28.97
N ILE A 197 -3.06 9.94 -27.70
CA ILE A 197 -3.71 9.06 -26.72
C ILE A 197 -5.22 9.31 -26.75
N SER A 198 -5.95 8.44 -27.42
CA SER A 198 -7.40 8.57 -27.53
C SER A 198 -8.18 7.86 -26.41
N THR A 199 -7.65 6.75 -25.88
CA THR A 199 -8.35 5.90 -24.92
C THR A 199 -7.42 5.31 -23.88
N LEU A 200 -7.96 5.10 -22.66
CA LEU A 200 -7.33 4.33 -21.60
C LEU A 200 -8.33 3.33 -21.01
N ASN A 201 -7.96 2.04 -20.95
CA ASN A 201 -8.74 1.06 -20.21
C ASN A 201 -8.38 1.12 -18.72
N SER A 202 -9.33 1.55 -17.88
CA SER A 202 -9.17 1.76 -16.44
C SER A 202 -9.81 0.65 -15.58
N SER A 203 -10.27 -0.44 -16.19
CA SER A 203 -10.99 -1.51 -15.48
C SER A 203 -10.13 -2.35 -14.52
N LYS A 204 -8.82 -2.35 -14.70
CA LYS A 204 -7.90 -3.12 -13.85
C LYS A 204 -7.27 -2.31 -12.71
N SER A 205 -7.09 -1.00 -12.92
CA SER A 205 -6.42 -0.16 -11.92
C SER A 205 -6.68 1.33 -12.15
N SER A 206 -7.09 2.03 -11.09
CA SER A 206 -7.15 3.50 -11.03
C SER A 206 -5.78 4.18 -11.15
N GLN A 207 -4.69 3.44 -10.88
CA GLN A 207 -3.32 3.97 -10.93
C GLN A 207 -2.90 4.31 -12.37
N PHE A 208 -3.56 3.76 -13.40
CA PHE A 208 -3.29 4.10 -14.80
C PHE A 208 -3.72 5.54 -15.12
N ILE A 209 -4.90 5.94 -14.61
CA ILE A 209 -5.35 7.34 -14.68
C ILE A 209 -4.35 8.25 -13.95
N SER A 210 -3.98 7.86 -12.72
CA SER A 210 -3.00 8.59 -11.91
C SER A 210 -1.66 8.79 -12.64
N SER A 211 -1.20 7.77 -13.35
CA SER A 211 0.04 7.82 -14.13
C SER A 211 -0.03 8.84 -15.26
N LEU A 212 -1.13 8.88 -16.02
CA LEU A 212 -1.31 9.87 -17.10
C LEU A 212 -1.41 11.30 -16.57
N ILE A 213 -2.03 11.51 -15.39
CA ILE A 213 -2.03 12.82 -14.73
C ILE A 213 -0.59 13.28 -14.44
N PHE A 214 0.25 12.39 -13.89
CA PHE A 214 1.66 12.72 -13.61
C PHE A 214 2.47 12.96 -14.88
N ALA A 215 2.21 12.21 -15.96
CA ALA A 215 2.85 12.40 -17.25
C ALA A 215 2.52 13.75 -17.90
N SER A 216 1.38 14.36 -17.53
CA SER A 216 0.89 15.59 -18.18
C SER A 216 1.51 16.88 -17.64
N LYS A 217 2.53 16.83 -16.76
CA LYS A 217 3.10 18.03 -16.12
C LYS A 217 3.49 19.13 -17.11
N ASP A 218 4.05 18.76 -18.25
CA ASP A 218 4.56 19.69 -19.26
C ASP A 218 3.66 19.75 -20.50
N ILE A 219 2.37 19.40 -20.36
CA ILE A 219 1.41 19.50 -21.46
C ILE A 219 1.19 20.97 -21.82
N GLU A 220 1.29 21.31 -23.12
CA GLU A 220 1.18 22.69 -23.61
C GLU A 220 -0.26 23.09 -23.98
N LYS A 221 -1.11 22.12 -24.29
CA LYS A 221 -2.51 22.30 -24.68
C LYS A 221 -3.41 21.24 -24.04
N GLN A 222 -4.69 21.54 -23.97
CA GLN A 222 -5.67 20.61 -23.44
C GLN A 222 -5.72 19.31 -24.25
N ALA A 223 -5.77 18.17 -23.55
CA ALA A 223 -6.04 16.86 -24.09
C ALA A 223 -7.22 16.20 -23.37
N GLU A 224 -7.99 15.41 -24.11
CA GLU A 224 -9.10 14.62 -23.59
C GLU A 224 -8.90 13.14 -23.92
N ILE A 225 -8.90 12.29 -22.91
CA ILE A 225 -8.70 10.84 -23.03
C ILE A 225 -9.98 10.14 -22.61
N LYS A 226 -10.55 9.33 -23.50
CA LYS A 226 -11.72 8.52 -23.19
C LYS A 226 -11.33 7.38 -22.26
N LEU A 227 -12.04 7.25 -21.12
CA LEU A 227 -11.89 6.13 -20.21
C LEU A 227 -12.86 5.01 -20.61
N VAL A 228 -12.34 3.79 -20.75
CA VAL A 228 -13.12 2.63 -21.12
C VAL A 228 -13.01 1.54 -20.04
N GLY A 229 -14.05 0.70 -19.95
CA GLY A 229 -14.19 -0.30 -18.90
C GLY A 229 -14.75 0.28 -17.59
N ASN A 230 -15.20 -0.61 -16.72
CA ASN A 230 -15.70 -0.20 -15.40
C ASN A 230 -14.53 0.20 -14.51
N GLN A 231 -14.49 1.46 -14.09
CA GLN A 231 -13.45 1.95 -13.20
C GLN A 231 -13.54 1.25 -11.83
N VAL A 232 -12.38 0.90 -11.28
CA VAL A 232 -12.20 0.33 -9.94
C VAL A 232 -11.36 1.25 -9.07
N SER A 233 -11.55 1.20 -7.76
CA SER A 233 -10.80 2.03 -6.80
C SER A 233 -10.82 3.52 -7.18
N ARG A 234 -12.01 4.05 -7.53
CA ARG A 234 -12.21 5.41 -8.07
C ARG A 234 -11.69 6.50 -7.14
N LYS A 235 -11.85 6.31 -5.82
CA LYS A 235 -11.38 7.26 -4.82
C LYS A 235 -9.86 7.52 -4.88
N HIS A 236 -9.09 6.55 -5.37
CA HIS A 236 -7.65 6.74 -5.56
C HIS A 236 -7.28 7.57 -6.80
N SER A 237 -8.04 7.47 -7.90
CA SER A 237 -7.85 8.38 -9.06
C SER A 237 -8.36 9.79 -8.73
N GLN A 238 -9.47 9.88 -8.01
CA GLN A 238 -9.98 11.15 -7.48
C GLN A 238 -8.94 11.83 -6.58
N LEU A 239 -8.36 11.11 -5.62
CA LEU A 239 -7.25 11.61 -4.79
C LEU A 239 -6.10 12.15 -5.64
N THR A 240 -5.74 11.47 -6.72
CA THR A 240 -4.67 11.94 -7.60
C THR A 240 -5.06 13.25 -8.29
N MET A 241 -6.29 13.36 -8.80
CA MET A 241 -6.80 14.59 -9.39
C MET A 241 -6.79 15.73 -8.38
N ASP A 242 -7.35 15.52 -7.18
CA ASP A 242 -7.47 16.54 -6.14
C ASP A 242 -6.09 17.05 -5.69
N LEU A 243 -5.15 16.13 -5.43
CA LEU A 243 -3.79 16.51 -5.08
C LEU A 243 -3.07 17.20 -6.24
N SER A 244 -3.20 16.69 -7.46
CA SER A 244 -2.55 17.33 -8.62
C SER A 244 -3.09 18.76 -8.83
N ASN A 245 -4.40 18.96 -8.68
CA ASN A 245 -5.01 20.29 -8.75
C ASN A 245 -4.51 21.22 -7.62
N LEU A 246 -4.33 20.70 -6.40
CA LEU A 246 -3.68 21.45 -5.31
C LEU A 246 -2.24 21.85 -5.65
N PHE A 247 -1.53 21.03 -6.43
CA PHE A 247 -0.18 21.28 -6.92
C PHE A 247 -0.13 22.05 -8.26
N GLY A 248 -1.24 22.64 -8.70
CA GLY A 248 -1.31 23.52 -9.87
C GLY A 248 -1.70 22.82 -11.18
N ALA A 249 -2.07 21.57 -11.17
CA ALA A 249 -2.68 20.94 -12.33
C ALA A 249 -4.10 21.52 -12.57
N GLU A 250 -4.60 21.40 -13.79
CA GLU A 250 -6.00 21.61 -14.13
C GLU A 250 -6.54 20.32 -14.75
N VAL A 251 -6.92 19.38 -13.87
CA VAL A 251 -7.42 18.05 -14.24
C VAL A 251 -8.89 17.94 -13.92
N GLU A 252 -9.67 17.44 -14.88
CA GLU A 252 -11.06 17.06 -14.68
C GLU A 252 -11.23 15.56 -14.96
N LEU A 253 -11.87 14.85 -14.03
CA LEU A 253 -12.10 13.41 -14.12
C LEU A 253 -13.58 13.10 -14.02
N SER A 254 -14.10 12.37 -15.01
CA SER A 254 -15.45 11.84 -15.02
C SER A 254 -15.44 10.30 -15.15
N ASP A 255 -16.62 9.70 -15.15
CA ASP A 255 -16.74 8.26 -15.37
C ASP A 255 -16.18 7.80 -16.72
N ASN A 256 -16.21 8.66 -17.74
CA ASN A 256 -15.90 8.30 -19.11
C ASN A 256 -14.74 9.09 -19.73
N SER A 257 -14.22 10.11 -19.06
CA SER A 257 -13.16 10.96 -19.62
C SER A 257 -12.21 11.49 -18.56
N LEU A 258 -10.96 11.68 -18.99
CA LEU A 258 -9.90 12.40 -18.29
C LEU A 258 -9.52 13.60 -19.16
N THR A 259 -9.73 14.81 -18.63
CA THR A 259 -9.31 16.05 -19.28
C THR A 259 -8.08 16.60 -18.57
N LEU A 260 -7.02 16.84 -19.31
CA LEU A 260 -5.75 17.38 -18.87
C LEU A 260 -5.52 18.73 -19.50
N LYS A 261 -5.18 19.75 -18.70
CA LYS A 261 -4.87 21.11 -19.17
C LYS A 261 -3.47 21.52 -18.73
N PRO A 262 -2.86 22.55 -19.36
CA PRO A 262 -1.56 23.06 -18.93
C PRO A 262 -1.53 23.42 -17.44
N TRP A 263 -0.50 22.96 -16.74
CA TRP A 263 -0.36 23.18 -15.31
C TRP A 263 -0.01 24.64 -15.00
N GLN A 264 -0.61 25.16 -13.94
CA GLN A 264 -0.32 26.47 -13.38
C GLN A 264 0.81 26.37 -12.34
N GLN A 265 1.28 27.51 -11.87
CA GLN A 265 2.26 27.53 -10.81
C GLN A 265 1.63 27.04 -9.49
N ALA A 266 2.22 26.04 -8.86
CA ALA A 266 1.79 25.56 -7.55
C ALA A 266 1.95 26.66 -6.47
N SER A 267 0.96 26.78 -5.58
CA SER A 267 1.00 27.71 -4.43
C SER A 267 1.19 27.00 -3.09
N ILE A 268 1.20 25.66 -3.08
CA ILE A 268 1.32 24.86 -1.87
C ILE A 268 2.73 24.95 -1.26
N SER A 269 2.81 25.16 0.06
CA SER A 269 4.05 25.18 0.84
C SER A 269 4.09 24.14 1.96
N GLU A 270 2.94 23.57 2.31
CA GLU A 270 2.81 22.56 3.35
C GLU A 270 1.70 21.56 3.03
N TYR A 271 1.87 20.34 3.48
CA TYR A 271 0.88 19.29 3.34
C TYR A 271 0.88 18.35 4.55
N GLN A 272 -0.27 18.22 5.22
CA GLN A 272 -0.45 17.25 6.29
C GLN A 272 -0.97 15.93 5.72
N VAL A 273 -0.20 14.88 5.84
CA VAL A 273 -0.59 13.53 5.42
C VAL A 273 -1.61 12.96 6.42
N PRO A 274 -2.80 12.57 5.97
CA PRO A 274 -3.75 11.90 6.85
C PRO A 274 -3.26 10.49 7.20
N SER A 275 -3.76 9.96 8.30
CA SER A 275 -3.56 8.54 8.64
C SER A 275 -4.30 7.61 7.67
N ASP A 276 -3.83 6.38 7.53
CA ASP A 276 -4.42 5.36 6.66
C ASP A 276 -5.59 4.67 7.38
N LEU A 277 -6.81 5.03 6.98
CA LEU A 277 -8.03 4.48 7.59
C LEU A 277 -8.17 2.96 7.38
N SER A 278 -7.56 2.38 6.34
CA SER A 278 -7.58 0.93 6.14
C SER A 278 -6.95 0.17 7.31
N MET A 279 -6.01 0.81 8.03
CA MET A 279 -5.32 0.23 9.18
C MET A 279 -6.23 0.07 10.40
N LEU A 280 -7.35 0.82 10.46
CA LEU A 280 -8.38 0.64 11.49
C LEU A 280 -8.90 -0.81 11.51
N SER A 281 -9.01 -1.46 10.36
CA SER A 281 -9.47 -2.86 10.28
C SER A 281 -8.60 -3.83 11.08
N PHE A 282 -7.29 -3.60 11.14
CA PHE A 282 -6.37 -4.40 11.94
C PHE A 282 -6.50 -4.12 13.44
N ALA A 283 -6.68 -2.86 13.81
CA ALA A 283 -6.94 -2.47 15.20
C ALA A 283 -8.26 -3.08 15.70
N LEU A 284 -9.32 -3.04 14.90
CA LEU A 284 -10.61 -3.68 15.19
C LEU A 284 -10.48 -5.21 15.29
N LEU A 285 -9.78 -5.84 14.34
CA LEU A 285 -9.54 -7.28 14.38
C LEU A 285 -8.74 -7.66 15.64
N PHE A 286 -7.73 -6.86 16.01
CA PHE A 286 -6.96 -7.09 17.23
C PHE A 286 -7.87 -7.00 18.47
N SER A 287 -8.73 -5.96 18.56
CA SER A 287 -9.71 -5.84 19.65
C SER A 287 -10.65 -7.05 19.74
N ARG A 288 -11.12 -7.58 18.59
CA ARG A 288 -11.97 -8.77 18.51
C ARG A 288 -11.27 -10.03 19.01
N VAL A 289 -10.00 -10.21 18.61
CA VAL A 289 -9.23 -11.42 18.91
C VAL A 289 -8.72 -11.42 20.35
N SER A 290 -8.23 -10.29 20.85
CA SER A 290 -7.62 -10.17 22.16
C SER A 290 -8.61 -9.78 23.29
N GLN A 291 -9.80 -9.30 22.92
CA GLN A 291 -10.78 -8.68 23.83
C GLN A 291 -10.26 -7.42 24.54
N CYS A 292 -9.12 -6.87 24.12
CA CYS A 292 -8.62 -5.58 24.56
C CYS A 292 -9.31 -4.44 23.85
N LYS A 293 -9.53 -3.32 24.53
CA LYS A 293 -9.88 -2.06 23.87
C LYS A 293 -8.69 -1.54 23.09
N VAL A 294 -8.93 -0.84 21.99
CA VAL A 294 -7.89 -0.07 21.28
C VAL A 294 -8.23 1.41 21.37
N LYS A 295 -7.21 2.21 21.71
CA LYS A 295 -7.32 3.66 21.73
C LYS A 295 -6.70 4.24 20.48
N ILE A 296 -7.51 4.96 19.67
CA ILE A 296 -7.08 5.53 18.38
C ILE A 296 -7.39 7.02 18.38
N ARG A 297 -6.33 7.86 18.36
CA ARG A 297 -6.45 9.32 18.44
C ARG A 297 -6.44 10.02 17.10
N ASN A 298 -5.96 9.34 16.07
CA ASN A 298 -5.67 9.93 14.76
C ASN A 298 -6.52 9.36 13.64
N ILE A 299 -7.81 9.13 13.88
CA ILE A 299 -8.74 8.79 12.80
C ILE A 299 -8.77 9.99 11.83
N PRO A 300 -8.56 9.76 10.52
CA PRO A 300 -8.58 10.83 9.55
C PRO A 300 -10.01 11.34 9.33
N ASP A 301 -10.12 12.54 8.75
CA ASP A 301 -11.38 12.99 8.18
C ASP A 301 -11.88 11.94 7.15
N LEU A 302 -13.18 11.64 7.16
CA LEU A 302 -13.81 10.64 6.28
C LEU A 302 -13.60 10.95 4.79
N ALA A 303 -13.45 12.21 4.42
CA ALA A 303 -13.09 12.60 3.06
C ALA A 303 -11.75 12.00 2.59
N ASN A 304 -10.85 11.67 3.52
CA ASN A 304 -9.57 11.03 3.27
C ASN A 304 -9.61 9.49 3.43
N GLY A 305 -10.77 8.90 3.62
CA GLY A 305 -10.94 7.46 3.91
C GLY A 305 -10.65 6.54 2.73
N LEU A 306 -10.71 7.06 1.50
CA LEU A 306 -10.42 6.35 0.25
C LEU A 306 -11.25 5.05 0.05
N GLY A 307 -12.49 5.05 0.51
CA GLY A 307 -13.39 3.89 0.51
C GLY A 307 -13.41 3.13 1.84
N ASN A 308 -12.40 3.33 2.69
CA ASN A 308 -12.29 2.61 3.96
C ASN A 308 -13.21 3.18 5.06
N GLU A 309 -13.90 4.29 4.83
CA GLU A 309 -14.94 4.84 5.72
C GLU A 309 -16.10 3.87 5.97
N ILE A 310 -16.29 2.89 5.10
CA ILE A 310 -17.21 1.75 5.27
C ILE A 310 -17.01 1.02 6.62
N LEU A 311 -15.79 1.03 7.18
CA LEU A 311 -15.52 0.48 8.50
C LEU A 311 -16.25 1.23 9.61
N LEU A 312 -16.29 2.55 9.54
CA LEU A 312 -16.95 3.40 10.53
C LEU A 312 -18.47 3.46 10.30
N GLU A 313 -18.90 3.42 9.04
CA GLU A 313 -20.32 3.35 8.65
C GLU A 313 -21.00 2.08 9.18
N HIS A 314 -20.28 0.95 9.19
CA HIS A 314 -20.78 -0.35 9.65
C HIS A 314 -20.22 -0.77 11.02
N LEU A 315 -19.60 0.14 11.79
CA LEU A 315 -18.87 -0.20 13.00
C LEU A 315 -19.70 -1.02 14.01
N SER A 316 -20.93 -0.56 14.31
CA SER A 316 -21.85 -1.25 15.22
C SER A 316 -22.29 -2.60 14.67
N SER A 317 -22.66 -2.67 13.37
CA SER A 317 -23.07 -3.91 12.73
C SER A 317 -21.93 -4.91 12.57
N LEU A 318 -20.69 -4.43 12.51
CA LEU A 318 -19.48 -5.27 12.62
C LEU A 318 -19.26 -5.78 14.06
N GLY A 319 -20.00 -5.29 15.05
CA GLY A 319 -19.91 -5.69 16.45
C GLY A 319 -18.80 -4.97 17.20
N PHE A 320 -18.72 -3.66 17.02
CA PHE A 320 -17.81 -2.79 17.76
C PHE A 320 -18.54 -1.57 18.32
N ASP A 321 -18.13 -1.15 19.51
CA ASP A 321 -18.54 0.09 20.13
C ASP A 321 -17.40 1.11 20.03
N GLN A 322 -17.76 2.38 19.87
CA GLN A 322 -16.85 3.50 19.96
C GLN A 322 -17.27 4.42 21.11
N ASP A 323 -16.35 4.66 22.05
CA ASP A 323 -16.51 5.63 23.15
C ASP A 323 -15.33 6.61 23.09
N GLY A 324 -15.56 7.77 22.49
CA GLY A 324 -14.51 8.74 22.19
C GLY A 324 -13.43 8.15 21.30
N GLU A 325 -12.19 8.04 21.83
CA GLU A 325 -11.03 7.47 21.15
C GLU A 325 -10.92 5.94 21.31
N PHE A 326 -11.78 5.31 22.13
CA PHE A 326 -11.72 3.89 22.44
C PHE A 326 -12.66 3.07 21.55
N PHE A 327 -12.14 1.98 21.01
CA PHE A 327 -12.89 0.98 20.28
C PHE A 327 -12.83 -0.35 21.02
N SER A 328 -13.96 -1.01 21.14
CA SER A 328 -14.06 -2.32 21.80
C SER A 328 -14.98 -3.25 21.02
N SER A 329 -14.62 -4.53 20.97
CA SER A 329 -15.51 -5.54 20.38
C SER A 329 -16.67 -5.87 21.30
N ASN A 330 -17.83 -6.14 20.72
CA ASN A 330 -19.02 -6.64 21.40
C ASN A 330 -19.63 -7.83 20.64
N GLU A 331 -20.71 -8.44 21.18
CA GLU A 331 -21.37 -9.59 20.56
C GLU A 331 -22.53 -9.20 19.62
N ASN A 332 -22.81 -7.90 19.45
CA ASN A 332 -23.99 -7.38 18.73
C ASN A 332 -23.72 -7.21 17.21
N SER A 333 -22.91 -8.11 16.60
CA SER A 333 -22.71 -8.05 15.16
C SER A 333 -23.94 -8.53 14.37
N GLU A 334 -24.02 -8.12 13.12
CA GLU A 334 -25.07 -8.52 12.15
C GLU A 334 -24.43 -9.25 10.97
N THR A 335 -25.27 -9.94 10.19
CA THR A 335 -24.82 -10.47 8.89
C THR A 335 -24.81 -9.33 7.87
N LEU A 336 -23.66 -9.09 7.23
CA LEU A 336 -23.44 -7.94 6.36
C LEU A 336 -23.26 -8.34 4.90
N ASP A 337 -23.64 -7.44 4.00
CA ASP A 337 -23.31 -7.49 2.57
C ASP A 337 -22.55 -6.21 2.21
N LEU A 338 -21.25 -6.32 1.94
CA LEU A 338 -20.32 -5.20 1.83
C LEU A 338 -19.74 -5.10 0.42
N ASP A 339 -19.92 -3.95 -0.22
CA ASP A 339 -19.25 -3.61 -1.48
C ASP A 339 -17.86 -3.02 -1.20
N LEU A 340 -16.82 -3.73 -1.60
CA LEU A 340 -15.42 -3.30 -1.46
C LEU A 340 -14.77 -2.89 -2.80
N THR A 341 -15.56 -2.44 -3.77
CA THR A 341 -15.05 -1.95 -5.07
C THR A 341 -13.98 -0.86 -4.89
N ASP A 342 -14.14 0.03 -3.90
CA ASP A 342 -13.18 1.11 -3.61
C ASP A 342 -12.24 0.80 -2.43
N SER A 343 -12.44 -0.31 -1.70
CA SER A 343 -11.74 -0.61 -0.44
C SER A 343 -11.20 -2.04 -0.34
N ASN A 344 -10.67 -2.56 -1.44
CA ASN A 344 -10.15 -3.94 -1.51
C ASN A 344 -8.99 -4.25 -0.53
N ASP A 345 -8.40 -3.24 0.09
CA ASP A 345 -7.39 -3.41 1.15
C ASP A 345 -7.99 -3.93 2.46
N LEU A 346 -9.31 -3.85 2.62
CA LEU A 346 -10.04 -4.35 3.80
C LEU A 346 -10.40 -5.84 3.71
N ILE A 347 -10.31 -6.48 2.54
CA ILE A 347 -10.82 -7.85 2.31
C ILE A 347 -10.34 -8.81 3.39
N THR A 348 -9.02 -8.93 3.59
CA THR A 348 -8.46 -9.95 4.49
C THR A 348 -8.85 -9.74 5.95
N PRO A 349 -8.64 -8.56 6.57
CA PRO A 349 -9.04 -8.34 7.95
C PRO A 349 -10.55 -8.36 8.16
N LEU A 350 -11.36 -7.84 7.20
CA LEU A 350 -12.82 -7.89 7.31
C LEU A 350 -13.37 -9.31 7.22
N CYS A 351 -12.83 -10.17 6.34
CA CYS A 351 -13.23 -11.58 6.32
C CYS A 351 -13.00 -12.24 7.68
N ALA A 352 -11.88 -11.96 8.36
CA ALA A 352 -11.63 -12.47 9.71
C ALA A 352 -12.62 -11.89 10.75
N ILE A 353 -12.92 -10.58 10.69
CA ILE A 353 -13.92 -9.94 11.56
C ILE A 353 -15.30 -10.55 11.35
N LEU A 354 -15.73 -10.74 10.10
CA LEU A 354 -17.02 -11.36 9.76
C LEU A 354 -17.09 -12.81 10.24
N ALA A 355 -16.03 -13.61 10.04
CA ALA A 355 -15.97 -15.00 10.50
C ALA A 355 -16.17 -15.12 12.02
N LEU A 356 -15.56 -14.23 12.78
CA LEU A 356 -15.67 -14.19 14.24
C LEU A 356 -16.97 -13.53 14.74
N GLY A 357 -17.65 -12.76 13.87
CA GLY A 357 -18.97 -12.15 14.10
C GLY A 357 -20.10 -12.99 13.56
N LYS A 358 -21.11 -12.36 12.97
CA LYS A 358 -22.32 -13.03 12.40
C LYS A 358 -22.14 -13.42 10.93
N GLY A 359 -20.95 -13.22 10.34
CA GLY A 359 -20.69 -13.52 8.96
C GLY A 359 -21.18 -12.45 7.99
N GLY A 360 -21.11 -12.76 6.72
CA GLY A 360 -21.55 -11.86 5.67
C GLY A 360 -20.97 -12.19 4.31
N ARG A 361 -21.20 -11.30 3.38
CA ARG A 361 -20.67 -11.33 2.03
C ARG A 361 -19.82 -10.08 1.77
N ILE A 362 -18.70 -10.27 1.09
CA ILE A 362 -17.91 -9.21 0.47
C ILE A 362 -18.01 -9.37 -1.03
N HIS A 363 -18.34 -8.31 -1.75
CA HIS A 363 -18.43 -8.30 -3.22
C HIS A 363 -17.75 -7.07 -3.83
N GLY A 364 -17.77 -6.92 -5.18
CA GLY A 364 -17.11 -5.83 -5.89
C GLY A 364 -15.58 -5.94 -5.91
N SER A 365 -15.01 -7.10 -5.60
CA SER A 365 -13.59 -7.26 -5.28
C SER A 365 -12.79 -8.08 -6.29
N ALA A 366 -13.34 -8.41 -7.48
CA ALA A 366 -12.64 -9.23 -8.49
C ALA A 366 -11.25 -8.70 -8.86
N HIS A 367 -11.07 -7.37 -8.89
CA HIS A 367 -9.79 -6.72 -9.18
C HIS A 367 -8.70 -6.95 -8.09
N ALA A 368 -9.07 -7.43 -6.91
CA ALA A 368 -8.13 -7.80 -5.86
C ALA A 368 -7.27 -9.03 -6.21
N ALA A 369 -7.65 -9.79 -7.25
CA ALA A 369 -6.84 -10.86 -7.82
C ALA A 369 -5.52 -10.36 -8.44
N HIS A 370 -5.41 -9.06 -8.75
CA HIS A 370 -4.24 -8.43 -9.41
C HIS A 370 -3.42 -7.55 -8.44
N LYS A 371 -3.54 -7.77 -7.13
CA LYS A 371 -2.75 -7.08 -6.10
C LYS A 371 -1.40 -7.79 -5.85
N GLU A 372 -0.85 -7.67 -4.65
CA GLU A 372 0.40 -8.32 -4.22
C GLU A 372 0.32 -9.84 -4.37
N SER A 373 -0.87 -10.37 -4.16
CA SER A 373 -1.28 -11.77 -4.38
C SER A 373 -2.67 -11.78 -5.01
N ASN A 374 -3.19 -12.95 -5.41
CA ASN A 374 -4.64 -13.11 -5.57
C ASN A 374 -5.28 -13.05 -4.18
N ARG A 375 -5.60 -11.82 -3.74
CA ARG A 375 -5.97 -11.55 -2.35
C ARG A 375 -7.19 -12.32 -1.88
N LEU A 376 -8.18 -12.59 -2.75
CA LEU A 376 -9.35 -13.39 -2.41
C LEU A 376 -8.96 -14.84 -2.10
N GLU A 377 -8.20 -15.48 -2.99
CA GLU A 377 -7.73 -16.86 -2.78
C GLU A 377 -6.83 -16.98 -1.55
N LYS A 378 -5.88 -16.04 -1.38
CA LYS A 378 -4.94 -16.08 -0.27
C LYS A 378 -5.59 -15.72 1.07
N THR A 379 -6.64 -14.91 1.08
CA THR A 379 -7.50 -14.72 2.26
C THR A 379 -8.19 -16.02 2.65
N LYS A 380 -8.76 -16.75 1.67
CA LYS A 380 -9.38 -18.05 1.95
C LYS A 380 -8.36 -19.05 2.50
N GLU A 381 -7.16 -19.15 1.91
CA GLU A 381 -6.09 -20.03 2.40
C GLU A 381 -5.73 -19.68 3.85
N LEU A 382 -5.52 -18.39 4.14
CA LEU A 382 -5.19 -17.91 5.48
C LEU A 382 -6.28 -18.29 6.50
N LEU A 383 -7.54 -17.95 6.20
CA LEU A 383 -8.66 -18.23 7.09
C LEU A 383 -8.80 -19.72 7.37
N ASN A 384 -8.73 -20.57 6.35
CA ASN A 384 -8.79 -22.02 6.49
C ASN A 384 -7.68 -22.57 7.40
N MET A 385 -6.45 -22.03 7.33
CA MET A 385 -5.37 -22.42 8.23
C MET A 385 -5.70 -22.16 9.71
N PHE A 386 -6.46 -21.10 10.00
CA PHE A 386 -6.94 -20.79 11.35
C PHE A 386 -8.31 -21.42 11.66
N GLY A 387 -8.79 -22.35 10.84
CA GLY A 387 -10.07 -23.04 11.01
C GLY A 387 -11.30 -22.16 10.75
N LEU A 388 -11.12 -21.04 10.04
CA LEU A 388 -12.17 -20.11 9.64
C LEU A 388 -12.60 -20.43 8.20
N GLU A 389 -13.84 -20.88 8.02
CA GLU A 389 -14.37 -21.26 6.71
C GLU A 389 -14.84 -20.04 5.91
N CYS A 390 -14.63 -20.08 4.61
CA CYS A 390 -15.23 -19.13 3.67
C CYS A 390 -15.32 -19.72 2.26
N SER A 391 -16.12 -19.12 1.40
CA SER A 391 -16.31 -19.58 0.02
C SER A 391 -16.10 -18.45 -0.98
N LEU A 392 -15.23 -18.69 -1.97
CA LEU A 392 -15.00 -17.74 -3.06
C LEU A 392 -16.23 -17.63 -3.95
N LYS A 393 -16.45 -16.42 -4.46
CA LYS A 393 -17.41 -16.08 -5.51
C LYS A 393 -16.65 -15.38 -6.64
N ASP A 394 -17.30 -15.20 -7.78
CA ASP A 394 -16.69 -14.59 -8.97
C ASP A 394 -16.14 -13.17 -8.70
N ASP A 395 -16.80 -12.41 -7.83
CA ASP A 395 -16.45 -11.02 -7.49
C ASP A 395 -16.18 -10.77 -6.00
N GLY A 396 -16.02 -11.84 -5.20
CA GLY A 396 -15.87 -11.67 -3.77
C GLY A 396 -15.77 -12.96 -2.96
N ILE A 397 -16.27 -12.92 -1.71
CA ILE A 397 -16.14 -14.00 -0.75
C ILE A 397 -17.32 -14.01 0.22
N ASP A 398 -17.96 -15.18 0.43
CA ASP A 398 -18.95 -15.40 1.48
C ASP A 398 -18.29 -16.00 2.71
N VAL A 399 -18.60 -15.46 3.88
CA VAL A 399 -18.00 -15.83 5.15
C VAL A 399 -19.10 -16.22 6.14
N PRO A 400 -19.23 -17.50 6.53
CA PRO A 400 -20.07 -17.91 7.65
C PRO A 400 -19.63 -17.25 8.95
N GLY A 401 -20.59 -16.93 9.82
CA GLY A 401 -20.29 -16.30 11.12
C GLY A 401 -20.19 -17.29 12.28
N ASN A 402 -19.98 -16.74 13.47
CA ASN A 402 -19.88 -17.45 14.76
C ASN A 402 -18.79 -18.54 14.80
N GLN A 403 -17.72 -18.33 14.04
CA GLN A 403 -16.60 -19.27 13.97
C GLN A 403 -15.60 -19.02 15.10
N LYS A 404 -14.73 -20.00 15.33
CA LYS A 404 -13.68 -19.95 16.36
C LYS A 404 -12.32 -20.19 15.75
N ILE A 405 -11.33 -19.43 16.19
CA ILE A 405 -9.95 -19.58 15.76
C ILE A 405 -9.38 -20.90 16.31
N ASN A 406 -8.80 -21.70 15.43
CA ASN A 406 -8.02 -22.88 15.77
C ASN A 406 -6.52 -22.60 15.53
N PRO A 407 -5.60 -23.25 16.26
CA PRO A 407 -4.19 -23.14 15.97
C PRO A 407 -3.90 -23.73 14.58
N PRO A 408 -3.14 -23.03 13.71
CA PRO A 408 -2.81 -23.55 12.39
C PRO A 408 -1.81 -24.71 12.49
N GLU A 409 -1.93 -25.67 11.58
CA GLU A 409 -0.93 -26.73 11.38
C GLU A 409 0.17 -26.22 10.43
N GLY A 410 1.44 -26.23 10.88
CA GLY A 410 2.59 -25.81 10.09
C GLY A 410 2.79 -24.29 10.02
N ILE A 411 3.47 -23.85 8.95
CA ILE A 411 3.87 -22.46 8.76
C ILE A 411 2.79 -21.71 7.97
N VAL A 412 2.31 -20.60 8.52
CA VAL A 412 1.38 -19.69 7.84
C VAL A 412 2.12 -18.92 6.76
N ARG A 413 1.77 -19.18 5.50
CA ARG A 413 2.35 -18.50 4.34
C ARG A 413 1.72 -17.11 4.14
N THR A 414 2.56 -16.11 3.87
CA THR A 414 2.10 -14.73 3.68
C THR A 414 2.01 -14.31 2.21
N HIS A 415 2.53 -15.14 1.31
CA HIS A 415 2.47 -14.94 -0.15
C HIS A 415 2.97 -13.55 -0.60
N HIS A 416 3.92 -12.97 0.13
CA HIS A 416 4.44 -11.61 -0.11
C HIS A 416 3.35 -10.50 -0.06
N ASP A 417 2.20 -10.77 0.57
CA ASP A 417 1.12 -9.80 0.77
C ASP A 417 1.08 -9.34 2.24
N HIS A 418 1.35 -8.06 2.44
CA HIS A 418 1.40 -7.47 3.78
C HIS A 418 0.04 -7.52 4.50
N ARG A 419 -1.10 -7.47 3.80
CA ARG A 419 -2.44 -7.59 4.41
C ARG A 419 -2.69 -9.00 4.94
N ILE A 420 -2.21 -10.02 4.22
CA ILE A 420 -2.22 -11.42 4.68
C ILE A 420 -1.33 -11.55 5.92
N ALA A 421 -0.09 -11.02 5.87
CA ALA A 421 0.85 -11.09 6.98
C ALA A 421 0.30 -10.44 8.27
N MET A 422 -0.22 -9.22 8.17
CA MET A 422 -0.77 -8.49 9.31
C MET A 422 -2.00 -9.18 9.92
N THR A 423 -2.91 -9.70 9.10
CA THR A 423 -4.07 -10.48 9.56
C THR A 423 -3.61 -11.76 10.24
N ALA A 424 -2.65 -12.48 9.66
CA ALA A 424 -2.07 -13.70 10.25
C ALA A 424 -1.47 -13.44 11.64
N MET A 425 -0.70 -12.36 11.78
CA MET A 425 -0.08 -11.97 13.05
C MET A 425 -1.12 -11.71 14.14
N ILE A 426 -2.23 -11.03 13.78
CA ILE A 426 -3.31 -10.78 14.74
C ILE A 426 -4.06 -12.07 15.09
N LEU A 427 -4.41 -12.91 14.12
CA LEU A 427 -5.07 -14.19 14.40
C LEU A 427 -4.19 -15.11 15.26
N ALA A 428 -2.87 -15.07 15.07
CA ALA A 428 -1.92 -15.82 15.85
C ALA A 428 -1.92 -15.45 17.34
N THR A 429 -2.35 -14.24 17.70
CA THR A 429 -2.47 -13.84 19.12
C THR A 429 -3.47 -14.71 19.89
N ALA A 430 -4.48 -15.29 19.22
CA ALA A 430 -5.50 -16.11 19.89
C ALA A 430 -4.99 -17.50 20.27
N LYS A 431 -4.22 -18.17 19.41
CA LYS A 431 -3.89 -19.60 19.54
C LYS A 431 -2.42 -19.93 19.27
N GLY A 432 -1.60 -18.92 18.96
CA GLY A 432 -0.23 -19.12 18.49
C GLY A 432 -0.19 -19.52 17.02
N ALA A 433 0.93 -19.27 16.37
CA ALA A 433 1.23 -19.69 15.00
C ALA A 433 2.71 -19.45 14.69
N THR A 434 3.23 -20.16 13.68
CA THR A 434 4.50 -19.82 13.03
C THR A 434 4.19 -19.09 11.72
N ILE A 435 4.65 -17.85 11.57
CA ILE A 435 4.32 -16.98 10.43
C ILE A 435 5.58 -16.70 9.61
N GLU A 436 5.49 -16.93 8.30
CA GLU A 436 6.51 -16.59 7.32
C GLU A 436 6.65 -15.07 7.17
N THR A 437 7.89 -14.59 6.98
CA THR A 437 8.21 -13.19 6.63
C THR A 437 7.36 -12.13 7.36
N PRO A 438 7.43 -12.05 8.69
CA PRO A 438 6.60 -11.14 9.48
C PRO A 438 6.86 -9.67 9.17
N ASN A 439 8.03 -9.33 8.61
CA ASN A 439 8.42 -7.97 8.25
C ASN A 439 7.65 -7.40 7.04
N LEU A 440 6.81 -8.20 6.38
CA LEU A 440 5.95 -7.68 5.30
C LEU A 440 4.99 -6.58 5.77
N CYS A 441 4.63 -6.53 7.06
CA CYS A 441 3.85 -5.42 7.60
C CYS A 441 4.49 -4.05 7.34
N GLU A 442 5.84 -3.98 7.30
CA GLU A 442 6.63 -2.78 7.07
C GLU A 442 6.36 -2.13 5.69
N VAL A 443 5.83 -2.88 4.73
CA VAL A 443 5.42 -2.36 3.42
C VAL A 443 4.42 -1.21 3.56
N SER A 444 3.47 -1.32 4.48
CA SER A 444 2.47 -0.28 4.76
C SER A 444 2.75 0.50 6.03
N ASP A 445 3.26 -0.13 7.09
CA ASP A 445 3.48 0.45 8.41
C ASP A 445 4.77 -0.08 9.03
N LEU A 446 5.82 0.73 9.05
CA LEU A 446 7.11 0.36 9.67
C LEU A 446 6.96 0.04 11.16
N LEU A 447 6.00 0.63 11.83
CA LEU A 447 5.81 0.53 13.28
C LEU A 447 4.67 -0.43 13.67
N PHE A 448 4.14 -1.24 12.75
CA PHE A 448 3.00 -2.12 13.04
C PHE A 448 3.24 -3.04 14.24
N ARG A 449 4.42 -3.66 14.32
CA ARG A 449 4.78 -4.52 15.45
C ARG A 449 4.97 -3.72 16.74
N GLU A 450 5.57 -2.56 16.64
CA GLU A 450 5.80 -1.67 17.80
C GLU A 450 4.50 -1.14 18.39
N ARG A 451 3.49 -0.86 17.55
CA ARG A 451 2.15 -0.43 18.01
C ARG A 451 1.47 -1.45 18.91
N LEU A 452 1.82 -2.73 18.74
CA LEU A 452 1.30 -3.84 19.51
C LEU A 452 2.37 -4.44 20.47
N SER A 453 3.59 -3.87 20.53
CA SER A 453 4.72 -4.43 21.28
C SER A 453 4.38 -4.62 22.75
N GLY A 454 3.76 -3.64 23.41
CA GLY A 454 3.37 -3.74 24.81
C GLY A 454 2.52 -4.98 25.13
N VAL A 455 1.92 -5.61 24.11
CA VAL A 455 1.11 -6.82 24.22
C VAL A 455 1.84 -8.02 23.64
N TRP A 456 2.59 -7.83 22.53
CA TRP A 456 3.23 -8.91 21.77
C TRP A 456 4.64 -9.29 22.25
N ASP A 457 5.35 -8.43 22.98
CA ASP A 457 6.73 -8.69 23.41
C ASP A 457 6.88 -10.01 24.19
N SER A 458 5.86 -10.41 24.93
CA SER A 458 5.82 -11.69 25.63
C SER A 458 5.36 -12.88 24.77
N ALA A 459 4.69 -12.62 23.65
CA ALA A 459 4.06 -13.64 22.81
C ALA A 459 4.87 -13.95 21.54
N MET A 460 5.73 -13.03 21.08
CA MET A 460 6.47 -13.15 19.82
C MET A 460 7.92 -13.57 20.06
N SER A 461 8.39 -14.62 19.36
CA SER A 461 9.80 -15.00 19.36
C SER A 461 10.65 -14.05 18.50
N PRO A 462 11.98 -14.03 18.68
CA PRO A 462 12.89 -13.52 17.64
C PRO A 462 12.66 -14.25 16.31
N GLU A 463 13.04 -13.59 15.20
CA GLU A 463 13.02 -14.23 13.88
C GLU A 463 13.91 -15.46 13.86
N VAL A 464 13.43 -16.52 13.26
CA VAL A 464 14.16 -17.78 13.06
C VAL A 464 14.16 -18.14 11.58
N LEU A 465 15.23 -18.86 11.17
CA LEU A 465 15.30 -19.46 9.85
C LEU A 465 14.79 -20.89 9.97
N ILE A 466 13.78 -21.24 9.18
CA ILE A 466 13.19 -22.58 9.17
C ILE A 466 13.47 -23.23 7.82
N ASP A 467 14.12 -24.39 7.85
CA ASP A 467 14.26 -25.24 6.67
C ASP A 467 12.91 -25.88 6.33
N VAL A 468 12.35 -25.53 5.20
CA VAL A 468 11.11 -26.14 4.71
C VAL A 468 11.49 -27.42 3.96
N VAL A 469 11.02 -28.54 4.46
CA VAL A 469 11.03 -29.81 3.74
C VAL A 469 9.74 -29.83 2.92
N GLU A 470 9.85 -29.73 1.58
CA GLU A 470 8.72 -29.96 0.67
C GLU A 470 8.32 -31.43 0.65
#